data_e7a895e8b1827dcff12e4b415fa86570
#
_entry.id   e7a895e8b1827dcff12e4b415fa86570
#
_cell.length_a   1.000
_cell.length_b   1.000
_cell.length_c   1.000
_cell.angle_alpha   90.00
_cell.angle_beta   90.00
_cell.angle_gamma   90.00
#
_symmetry.space_group_name_H-M   'P 1'
#
loop_
_entity.id
_entity.type
_entity.pdbx_description
1 polymer ?
#
loop_
_entity_poly.entity_id
_entity_poly.type
_entity_poly.pdbx_seq_one_letter_code
_entity_poly.pdbx_strand_id
1 'polypeptide(L)'
;KYKIGMELADDRYVVAVVTYANEESDMRQLVEALEDISRKMTGNTSGDAANVETRLIPPIPPMIDTPRQAFFKEKKRIPWREAKGKIAAEALIPYPPGIPLVNPGELVTEEIWEYMEEYRKKGLHFHGPSDASLDSFCVL
;
A
#
# COMPACT_ATOMS: atom_id res chain seq x y z
N LYS A 1 -7.52 -3.76 23.36
CA LYS A 1 -8.20 -3.07 24.46
C LYS A 1 -9.67 -2.81 24.12
N TYR A 2 -9.96 -2.23 22.94
CA TYR A 2 -11.30 -1.78 22.57
C TYR A 2 -12.14 -2.84 21.87
N LYS A 3 -11.55 -3.94 21.39
CA LYS A 3 -12.22 -5.05 20.67
C LYS A 3 -13.00 -4.58 19.44
N ILE A 4 -12.45 -3.60 18.72
CA ILE A 4 -12.99 -3.07 17.47
C ILE A 4 -12.05 -3.47 16.36
N GLY A 5 -12.58 -4.11 15.32
CA GLY A 5 -11.86 -4.37 14.06
C GLY A 5 -12.10 -3.22 13.09
N MET A 6 -11.02 -2.66 12.56
CA MET A 6 -11.08 -1.65 11.51
C MET A 6 -10.86 -2.32 10.16
N GLU A 7 -11.41 -1.77 9.10
CA GLU A 7 -11.23 -2.29 7.73
C GLU A 7 -9.79 -2.14 7.27
N LEU A 8 -9.25 -0.94 7.39
CA LEU A 8 -7.85 -0.66 7.11
C LEU A 8 -7.35 0.56 7.89
N ALA A 9 -6.04 0.68 8.00
CA ALA A 9 -5.38 1.85 8.54
C ALA A 9 -4.08 2.09 7.78
N ASP A 10 -3.78 3.34 7.47
CA ASP A 10 -2.49 3.78 6.95
C ASP A 10 -1.83 4.76 7.95
N ASP A 11 -0.83 5.51 7.50
CA ASP A 11 -0.13 6.49 8.33
C ASP A 11 -0.94 7.76 8.63
N ARG A 12 -2.13 7.93 8.04
CA ARG A 12 -3.01 9.10 8.17
C ARG A 12 -4.46 8.78 8.48
N TYR A 13 -4.96 7.68 7.94
CA TYR A 13 -6.38 7.37 7.94
C TYR A 13 -6.65 6.01 8.56
N VAL A 14 -7.79 5.94 9.21
CA VAL A 14 -8.38 4.70 9.67
C VAL A 14 -9.78 4.61 9.08
N VAL A 15 -10.09 3.50 8.43
CA VAL A 15 -11.38 3.28 7.79
C VAL A 15 -12.16 2.22 8.55
N ALA A 16 -13.40 2.54 8.89
CA ALA A 16 -14.36 1.60 9.45
C ALA A 16 -15.50 1.38 8.45
N VAL A 17 -15.91 0.14 8.29
CA VAL A 17 -17.12 -0.20 7.53
C VAL A 17 -18.28 -0.28 8.49
N VAL A 18 -19.31 0.55 8.26
CA VAL A 18 -20.56 0.53 9.00
C VAL A 18 -21.65 -0.08 8.13
N THR A 19 -22.32 -1.10 8.62
CA THR A 19 -23.34 -1.85 7.90
C THR A 19 -24.68 -1.78 8.64
N TYR A 20 -25.73 -2.28 8.01
CA TYR A 20 -27.05 -2.40 8.62
C TYR A 20 -27.10 -3.36 9.84
N ALA A 21 -26.07 -4.18 10.01
CA ALA A 21 -25.94 -5.09 11.15
C ALA A 21 -25.33 -4.42 12.40
N ASN A 22 -24.82 -3.19 12.25
CA ASN A 22 -24.28 -2.45 13.38
C ASN A 22 -25.38 -1.74 14.15
N GLU A 23 -25.23 -1.73 15.47
CA GLU A 23 -26.12 -1.05 16.39
C GLU A 23 -25.53 0.30 16.84
N GLU A 24 -26.38 1.16 17.42
CA GLU A 24 -25.92 2.43 17.98
C GLU A 24 -24.84 2.25 19.05
N SER A 25 -24.91 1.15 19.82
CA SER A 25 -23.90 0.76 20.80
C SER A 25 -22.53 0.58 20.20
N ASP A 26 -22.41 0.01 18.98
CA ASP A 26 -21.14 -0.20 18.29
C ASP A 26 -20.52 1.15 17.90
N MET A 27 -21.36 2.06 17.39
CA MET A 27 -20.90 3.40 17.03
C MET A 27 -20.44 4.20 18.25
N ARG A 28 -21.16 4.10 19.35
CA ARG A 28 -20.78 4.73 20.60
C ARG A 28 -19.45 4.19 21.11
N GLN A 29 -19.27 2.87 21.08
CA GLN A 29 -18.01 2.23 21.46
C GLN A 29 -16.84 2.68 20.58
N LEU A 30 -17.05 2.85 19.28
CA LEU A 30 -16.02 3.38 18.36
C LEU A 30 -15.64 4.82 18.72
N VAL A 31 -16.62 5.69 18.94
CA VAL A 31 -16.37 7.10 19.31
C VAL A 31 -15.60 7.17 20.63
N GLU A 32 -16.04 6.45 21.67
CA GLU A 32 -15.37 6.41 22.98
C GLU A 32 -13.91 5.91 22.85
N ALA A 33 -13.67 4.91 22.01
CA ALA A 33 -12.32 4.39 21.74
C ALA A 33 -11.41 5.44 21.09
N LEU A 34 -11.91 6.16 20.09
CA LEU A 34 -11.19 7.21 19.40
C LEU A 34 -10.89 8.40 20.32
N GLU A 35 -11.85 8.80 21.17
CA GLU A 35 -11.64 9.85 22.18
C GLU A 35 -10.59 9.46 23.21
N ASP A 36 -10.61 8.20 23.70
CA ASP A 36 -9.63 7.70 24.66
C ASP A 36 -8.21 7.65 24.05
N ILE A 37 -8.08 7.25 22.79
CA ILE A 37 -6.82 7.28 22.04
C ILE A 37 -6.34 8.73 21.88
N SER A 38 -7.21 9.63 21.43
CA SER A 38 -6.88 11.05 21.22
C SER A 38 -6.38 11.69 22.52
N ARG A 39 -7.08 11.48 23.64
CA ARG A 39 -6.64 12.00 24.95
C ARG A 39 -5.26 11.50 25.37
N LYS A 40 -4.94 10.26 25.08
CA LYS A 40 -3.63 9.66 25.41
C LYS A 40 -2.50 10.15 24.53
N MET A 41 -2.81 10.47 23.29
CA MET A 41 -1.82 10.95 22.33
C MET A 41 -1.55 12.46 22.45
N THR A 42 -2.50 13.25 22.94
CA THR A 42 -2.35 14.71 23.09
C THR A 42 -1.20 15.11 24.04
N GLY A 43 -0.72 14.21 24.89
CA GLY A 43 0.47 14.41 25.72
C GLY A 43 1.81 14.14 25.04
N ASN A 44 1.82 13.51 23.86
CA ASN A 44 3.02 13.08 23.12
C ASN A 44 3.18 13.71 21.73
N THR A 45 2.33 14.67 21.38
CA THR A 45 2.47 15.40 20.10
C THR A 45 3.58 16.46 20.22
N SER A 46 4.82 16.01 20.35
CA SER A 46 5.96 16.84 19.96
C SER A 46 5.91 16.93 18.43
N GLY A 47 5.41 18.04 17.92
CA GLY A 47 5.81 18.70 16.67
C GLY A 47 5.81 17.96 15.33
N ASP A 48 5.78 16.65 15.26
CA ASP A 48 6.03 15.91 14.00
C ASP A 48 4.79 15.69 13.12
N ALA A 49 3.58 15.98 13.61
CA ALA A 49 2.37 15.88 12.80
C ALA A 49 2.31 16.91 11.65
N ALA A 50 3.13 17.97 11.70
CA ALA A 50 3.18 19.01 10.66
C ALA A 50 4.17 18.69 9.52
N ASN A 51 5.05 17.72 9.70
CA ASN A 51 6.11 17.35 8.75
C ASN A 51 5.98 15.92 8.17
N VAL A 52 4.78 15.37 8.13
CA VAL A 52 4.56 14.20 7.30
C VAL A 52 4.62 14.69 5.85
N GLU A 53 5.80 14.61 5.24
CA GLU A 53 5.95 14.83 3.81
C GLU A 53 4.83 14.05 3.11
N THR A 54 3.97 14.82 2.42
CA THR A 54 2.90 14.22 1.61
C THR A 54 3.57 13.47 0.49
N ARG A 55 3.77 12.19 0.71
CA ARG A 55 4.36 11.35 -0.30
C ARG A 55 3.42 11.28 -1.47
N LEU A 56 3.80 11.92 -2.56
CA LEU A 56 3.05 11.85 -3.80
C LEU A 56 3.07 10.39 -4.27
N ILE A 57 1.89 9.85 -4.50
CA ILE A 57 1.76 8.56 -5.19
C ILE A 57 2.43 8.72 -6.55
N PRO A 58 3.27 7.75 -6.98
CA PRO A 58 3.91 7.82 -8.28
C PRO A 58 2.88 8.01 -9.41
N PRO A 59 3.25 8.68 -10.50
CA PRO A 59 2.41 8.76 -11.68
C PRO A 59 2.04 7.36 -12.21
N ILE A 60 0.89 7.29 -12.88
CA ILE A 60 0.47 6.05 -13.56
C ILE A 60 1.54 5.68 -14.60
N PRO A 61 2.11 4.47 -14.54
CA PRO A 61 3.18 4.06 -15.42
C PRO A 61 2.70 3.87 -16.85
N PRO A 62 3.60 4.05 -17.85
CA PRO A 62 3.28 3.74 -19.23
C PRO A 62 2.95 2.25 -19.40
N MET A 63 1.85 1.96 -20.08
CA MET A 63 1.51 0.61 -20.52
C MET A 63 2.25 0.32 -21.84
N ILE A 64 3.20 -0.61 -21.81
CA ILE A 64 4.01 -1.02 -22.96
C ILE A 64 3.36 -2.21 -23.68
N ASP A 65 2.87 -3.18 -22.90
CA ASP A 65 2.10 -4.32 -23.36
C ASP A 65 0.73 -4.31 -22.69
N THR A 66 -0.29 -4.78 -23.38
CA THR A 66 -1.57 -5.02 -22.68
C THR A 66 -1.41 -6.15 -21.67
N PRO A 67 -2.21 -6.20 -20.60
CA PRO A 67 -2.15 -7.29 -19.62
C PRO A 67 -2.30 -8.68 -20.24
N ARG A 68 -3.12 -8.78 -21.30
CA ARG A 68 -3.26 -10.02 -22.08
C ARG A 68 -1.95 -10.41 -22.77
N GLN A 69 -1.28 -9.48 -23.44
CA GLN A 69 0.01 -9.75 -24.07
C GLN A 69 1.07 -10.14 -23.05
N ALA A 70 1.15 -9.42 -21.94
CA ALA A 70 2.07 -9.72 -20.84
C ALA A 70 1.83 -11.11 -20.25
N PHE A 71 0.56 -11.55 -20.15
CA PHE A 71 0.22 -12.85 -19.61
C PHE A 71 0.82 -14.01 -20.42
N PHE A 72 0.83 -13.90 -21.76
CA PHE A 72 1.30 -14.98 -22.66
C PHE A 72 2.78 -14.87 -23.04
N LYS A 73 3.47 -13.79 -22.68
CA LYS A 73 4.91 -13.65 -22.92
C LYS A 73 5.74 -14.49 -21.94
N GLU A 74 6.95 -14.81 -22.34
CA GLU A 74 7.94 -15.39 -21.47
C GLU A 74 8.26 -14.43 -20.32
N LYS A 75 8.34 -14.96 -19.11
CA LYS A 75 8.58 -14.21 -17.89
C LYS A 75 9.91 -14.59 -17.29
N LYS A 76 10.65 -13.60 -16.83
CA LYS A 76 11.93 -13.78 -16.15
C LYS A 76 11.88 -13.24 -14.75
N ARG A 77 12.30 -14.02 -13.77
CA ARG A 77 12.51 -13.57 -12.41
C ARG A 77 13.89 -12.93 -12.28
N ILE A 78 13.96 -11.70 -11.80
CA ILE A 78 15.18 -10.96 -11.58
C ILE A 78 15.21 -10.38 -10.16
N PRO A 79 16.39 -10.03 -9.61
CA PRO A 79 16.47 -9.26 -8.38
C PRO A 79 15.68 -7.96 -8.51
N TRP A 80 14.93 -7.57 -7.47
CA TRP A 80 14.13 -6.33 -7.49
C TRP A 80 14.94 -5.08 -7.85
N ARG A 81 16.18 -4.99 -7.38
CA ARG A 81 17.11 -3.88 -7.71
C ARG A 81 17.33 -3.68 -9.21
N GLU A 82 17.09 -4.71 -10.01
CA GLU A 82 17.26 -4.72 -11.48
C GLU A 82 15.95 -4.50 -12.22
N ALA A 83 14.82 -4.39 -11.50
CA ALA A 83 13.49 -4.26 -12.09
C ALA A 83 13.21 -2.85 -12.65
N LYS A 84 13.96 -1.84 -12.22
CA LYS A 84 13.82 -0.47 -12.74
C LYS A 84 14.01 -0.43 -14.26
N GLY A 85 13.07 0.18 -14.97
CA GLY A 85 13.06 0.27 -16.43
C GLY A 85 12.67 -1.03 -17.14
N LYS A 86 12.20 -2.05 -16.42
CA LYS A 86 11.67 -3.30 -17.01
C LYS A 86 10.16 -3.28 -17.09
N ILE A 87 9.60 -4.11 -17.96
CA ILE A 87 8.17 -4.30 -18.09
C ILE A 87 7.73 -5.34 -17.05
N ALA A 88 6.78 -4.99 -16.20
CA ALA A 88 6.28 -5.87 -15.17
C ALA A 88 5.55 -7.10 -15.77
N ALA A 89 5.76 -8.25 -15.19
CA ALA A 89 5.03 -9.49 -15.51
C ALA A 89 4.08 -9.92 -14.37
N GLU A 90 4.15 -9.22 -13.24
CA GLU A 90 3.25 -9.38 -12.11
C GLU A 90 2.85 -8.01 -11.56
N ALA A 91 1.75 -7.94 -10.80
CA ALA A 91 1.30 -6.70 -10.20
C ALA A 91 2.11 -6.37 -8.96
N LEU A 92 2.17 -5.08 -8.59
CA LEU A 92 2.74 -4.59 -7.36
C LEU A 92 1.72 -3.67 -6.67
N ILE A 93 1.21 -4.11 -5.53
CA ILE A 93 0.02 -3.54 -4.89
C ILE A 93 0.33 -3.25 -3.42
N PRO A 94 0.71 -2.03 -3.06
CA PRO A 94 0.83 -1.63 -1.66
C PRO A 94 -0.49 -1.79 -0.91
N TYR A 95 -0.44 -2.25 0.32
CA TYR A 95 -1.62 -2.39 1.16
C TYR A 95 -1.38 -1.80 2.55
N PRO A 96 -2.21 -0.89 3.03
CA PRO A 96 -3.36 -0.26 2.36
C PRO A 96 -2.95 0.75 1.26
N PRO A 97 -3.85 1.17 0.35
CA PRO A 97 -5.26 0.78 0.21
C PRO A 97 -5.51 -0.42 -0.72
N GLY A 98 -4.49 -0.98 -1.35
CA GLY A 98 -4.65 -2.08 -2.29
C GLY A 98 -4.86 -1.60 -3.74
N ILE A 99 -4.34 -0.43 -4.09
CA ILE A 99 -4.33 0.09 -5.47
C ILE A 99 -3.02 -0.29 -6.13
N PRO A 100 -3.04 -0.96 -7.29
CA PRO A 100 -1.82 -1.31 -8.01
C PRO A 100 -0.99 -0.08 -8.38
N LEU A 101 0.29 -0.09 -8.07
CA LEU A 101 1.27 0.88 -8.58
C LEU A 101 1.75 0.50 -9.97
N VAL A 102 1.86 -0.80 -10.24
CA VAL A 102 2.19 -1.34 -11.54
C VAL A 102 1.42 -2.64 -11.78
N ASN A 103 0.95 -2.82 -12.99
CA ASN A 103 0.27 -4.02 -13.47
C ASN A 103 1.13 -4.75 -14.50
N PRO A 104 0.85 -6.04 -14.81
CA PRO A 104 1.52 -6.73 -15.90
C PRO A 104 1.38 -5.97 -17.23
N GLY A 105 2.52 -5.76 -17.89
CA GLY A 105 2.62 -5.00 -19.14
C GLY A 105 2.98 -3.51 -18.97
N GLU A 106 2.99 -3.01 -17.74
CA GLU A 106 3.39 -1.63 -17.44
C GLU A 106 4.88 -1.54 -17.10
N LEU A 107 5.45 -0.36 -17.30
CA LEU A 107 6.86 -0.07 -17.02
C LEU A 107 7.07 0.16 -15.52
N VAL A 108 8.04 -0.51 -14.92
CA VAL A 108 8.52 -0.18 -13.57
C VAL A 108 9.37 1.10 -13.69
N THR A 109 8.74 2.26 -13.49
CA THR A 109 9.45 3.54 -13.55
C THR A 109 10.37 3.75 -12.35
N GLU A 110 11.24 4.75 -12.44
CA GLU A 110 12.14 5.11 -11.33
C GLU A 110 11.34 5.53 -10.10
N GLU A 111 10.30 6.35 -10.28
CA GLU A 111 9.46 6.84 -9.20
C GLU A 111 8.73 5.69 -8.47
N ILE A 112 8.24 4.70 -9.23
CA ILE A 112 7.62 3.50 -8.64
C ILE A 112 8.65 2.68 -7.86
N TRP A 113 9.83 2.51 -8.44
CA TRP A 113 10.90 1.75 -7.80
C TRP A 113 11.35 2.41 -6.49
N GLU A 114 11.60 3.71 -6.49
CA GLU A 114 11.98 4.48 -5.30
C GLU A 114 10.87 4.47 -4.24
N TYR A 115 9.62 4.66 -4.65
CA TYR A 115 8.46 4.59 -3.76
C TYR A 115 8.41 3.24 -3.04
N MET A 116 8.60 2.14 -3.75
CA MET A 116 8.57 0.80 -3.16
C MET A 116 9.78 0.50 -2.28
N GLU A 117 10.96 1.00 -2.62
CA GLU A 117 12.14 0.84 -1.76
C GLU A 117 11.94 1.48 -0.37
N GLU A 118 11.33 2.64 -0.32
CA GLU A 118 11.01 3.25 0.97
C GLU A 118 9.82 2.55 1.66
N TYR A 119 8.83 2.08 0.89
CA TYR A 119 7.70 1.33 1.41
C TYR A 119 8.17 0.05 2.12
N ARG A 120 9.10 -0.67 1.51
CA ARG A 120 9.77 -1.85 2.09
C ARG A 120 10.54 -1.49 3.37
N LYS A 121 11.32 -0.42 3.37
CA LYS A 121 12.10 0.03 4.55
C LYS A 121 11.21 0.31 5.77
N LYS A 122 9.98 0.73 5.54
CA LYS A 122 8.97 0.94 6.60
C LYS A 122 8.30 -0.35 7.09
N GLY A 123 8.60 -1.49 6.47
CA GLY A 123 8.00 -2.79 6.81
C GLY A 123 6.51 -2.87 6.47
N LEU A 124 6.04 -2.08 5.50
CA LEU A 124 4.64 -2.06 5.09
C LEU A 124 4.33 -3.24 4.17
N HIS A 125 3.08 -3.70 4.19
CA HIS A 125 2.65 -4.84 3.42
C HIS A 125 2.33 -4.47 1.97
N PHE A 126 2.53 -5.42 1.06
CA PHE A 126 2.12 -5.33 -0.34
C PHE A 126 1.70 -6.70 -0.86
N HIS A 127 0.94 -6.71 -1.94
CA HIS A 127 0.44 -7.90 -2.62
C HIS A 127 0.82 -7.90 -4.10
N GLY A 128 0.64 -9.03 -4.74
CA GLY A 128 0.84 -9.19 -6.19
C GLY A 128 2.10 -9.91 -6.56
N PRO A 129 3.30 -9.52 -6.09
CA PRO A 129 4.51 -10.27 -6.39
C PRO A 129 4.45 -11.69 -5.88
N SER A 130 4.96 -12.62 -6.67
CA SER A 130 5.12 -14.03 -6.27
C SER A 130 6.15 -14.21 -5.15
N ASP A 131 7.05 -13.25 -4.98
CA ASP A 131 7.97 -13.14 -3.86
C ASP A 131 7.47 -12.07 -2.87
N ALA A 132 6.92 -12.51 -1.74
CA ALA A 132 6.36 -11.63 -0.73
C ALA A 132 7.39 -10.70 -0.05
N SER A 133 8.69 -11.01 -0.14
CA SER A 133 9.77 -10.15 0.36
C SER A 133 10.15 -9.06 -0.65
N LEU A 134 9.74 -9.22 -1.92
CA LEU A 134 10.16 -8.40 -3.05
C LEU A 134 11.70 -8.34 -3.19
N ASP A 135 12.41 -9.41 -2.85
CA ASP A 135 13.82 -9.54 -3.17
C ASP A 135 14.02 -9.84 -4.66
N SER A 136 13.01 -10.45 -5.25
CA SER A 136 12.91 -10.72 -6.69
C SER A 136 11.56 -10.29 -7.25
N PHE A 137 11.53 -9.99 -8.55
CA PHE A 137 10.33 -9.57 -9.27
C PHE A 137 10.29 -10.20 -10.67
N CYS A 138 9.08 -10.55 -11.14
CA CYS A 138 8.90 -11.08 -12.48
C CYS A 138 8.73 -9.95 -13.51
N VAL A 139 9.53 -10.00 -14.57
CA VAL A 139 9.51 -9.07 -15.70
C VAL A 139 9.36 -9.82 -17.02
N LEU A 140 8.99 -9.10 -18.08
CA LEU A 140 8.93 -9.62 -19.46
C LEU A 140 10.28 -9.54 -20.14
#